data_d7ddd545ed0b784f5f234de547ba3b22
#
_entry.id   d7ddd545ed0b784f5f234de547ba3b22
#
_cell.length_a   1.000
_cell.length_b   1.000
_cell.length_c   1.000
_cell.angle_alpha   90.00
_cell.angle_beta   90.00
_cell.angle_gamma   90.00
#
_symmetry.space_group_name_H-M   'P 1'
#
loop_
_entity.id
_entity.type
_entity.pdbx_description
1 polymer ?
#
loop_
_entity_poly.entity_id
_entity_poly.type
_entity_poly.pdbx_seq_one_letter_code
_entity_poly.pdbx_strand_id
1 'polypeptide(L)'
;MVKVHTGTSLLGRAVEAARTPDEATLDRVPNPHPGENYIARFTAPEFTALCPITGQPDFALLVIDYLPGSWLVESKSLKFYLTSFRNHGAFHEDCTLRIGKDLALCLEPRWLRIGGYWFPRGGMPIDVFWATGELPAGTWVPDQGVPPYRGRR
;
A
#
# COMPACT_ATOMS: atom_id res chain seq x y z
N MET A 1 0.82 -10.32 11.01
CA MET A 1 0.84 -10.66 9.55
C MET A 1 -0.60 -10.60 9.07
N VAL A 2 -0.85 -9.88 7.98
CA VAL A 2 -2.21 -9.72 7.40
C VAL A 2 -2.81 -11.08 7.02
N LYS A 3 -4.12 -11.20 7.14
CA LYS A 3 -4.85 -12.38 6.66
C LYS A 3 -5.07 -12.27 5.16
N VAL A 4 -4.77 -13.34 4.40
CA VAL A 4 -4.99 -13.39 2.95
C VAL A 4 -6.17 -14.31 2.66
N HIS A 5 -7.11 -13.84 1.83
CA HIS A 5 -8.26 -14.59 1.39
C HIS A 5 -8.35 -14.57 -0.15
N THR A 6 -8.65 -15.72 -0.75
CA THR A 6 -8.90 -15.82 -2.18
C THR A 6 -10.38 -15.71 -2.45
N GLY A 7 -10.79 -14.64 -3.16
CA GLY A 7 -12.19 -14.29 -3.43
C GLY A 7 -12.53 -12.89 -2.98
N THR A 8 -13.81 -12.63 -2.74
CA THR A 8 -14.34 -11.29 -2.41
C THR A 8 -15.11 -11.34 -1.08
N SER A 9 -14.39 -11.48 0.03
CA SER A 9 -15.00 -11.63 1.37
C SER A 9 -15.77 -10.40 1.83
N LEU A 10 -15.35 -9.21 1.36
CA LEU A 10 -15.90 -7.92 1.78
C LEU A 10 -16.87 -7.30 0.77
N LEU A 11 -16.87 -7.79 -0.47
CA LEU A 11 -17.68 -7.20 -1.54
C LEU A 11 -19.19 -7.40 -1.27
N GLY A 12 -19.98 -6.31 -1.41
CA GLY A 12 -21.44 -6.35 -1.24
C GLY A 12 -21.93 -6.45 0.22
N ARG A 13 -21.04 -6.38 1.22
CA ARG A 13 -21.40 -6.45 2.65
C ARG A 13 -21.12 -5.12 3.35
N ALA A 14 -21.93 -4.82 4.37
CA ALA A 14 -21.54 -3.85 5.39
C ALA A 14 -20.47 -4.50 6.27
N VAL A 15 -19.29 -3.89 6.34
CA VAL A 15 -18.15 -4.44 7.08
C VAL A 15 -17.66 -3.39 8.05
N GLU A 16 -17.46 -3.77 9.30
CA GLU A 16 -16.70 -2.97 10.25
C GLU A 16 -15.21 -3.00 9.87
N ALA A 17 -14.57 -1.83 9.83
CA ALA A 17 -13.15 -1.77 9.57
C ALA A 17 -12.36 -2.45 10.71
N ALA A 18 -11.35 -3.22 10.35
CA ALA A 18 -10.43 -3.79 11.33
C ALA A 18 -9.77 -2.68 12.14
N ARG A 19 -9.54 -2.92 13.44
CA ARG A 19 -8.95 -1.93 14.34
C ARG A 19 -7.44 -1.81 14.17
N THR A 20 -6.82 -2.89 13.72
CA THR A 20 -5.37 -2.97 13.49
C THR A 20 -5.07 -3.67 12.17
N PRO A 21 -3.90 -3.43 11.56
CA PRO A 21 -3.50 -4.14 10.35
C PRO A 21 -3.40 -5.67 10.52
N ASP A 22 -3.15 -6.18 11.75
CA ASP A 22 -3.09 -7.61 12.03
C ASP A 22 -4.47 -8.29 12.00
N GLU A 23 -5.52 -7.54 12.24
CA GLU A 23 -6.90 -8.03 12.18
C GLU A 23 -7.48 -7.95 10.77
N ALA A 24 -6.89 -7.11 9.91
CA ALA A 24 -7.37 -6.87 8.56
C ALA A 24 -7.17 -8.08 7.65
N THR A 25 -8.01 -8.16 6.61
CA THR A 25 -7.92 -9.18 5.56
C THR A 25 -7.68 -8.49 4.23
N LEU A 26 -6.73 -9.01 3.46
CA LEU A 26 -6.53 -8.67 2.05
C LEU A 26 -7.13 -9.78 1.19
N ASP A 27 -8.09 -9.42 0.36
CA ASP A 27 -8.67 -10.30 -0.64
C ASP A 27 -7.87 -10.23 -1.93
N ARG A 28 -7.68 -11.37 -2.57
CA ARG A 28 -7.11 -11.49 -3.91
C ARG A 28 -8.05 -12.22 -4.85
N VAL A 29 -8.09 -11.79 -6.10
CA VAL A 29 -8.89 -12.40 -7.15
C VAL A 29 -8.01 -12.86 -8.31
N PRO A 30 -8.42 -13.87 -9.10
CA PRO A 30 -7.64 -14.30 -10.26
C PRO A 30 -7.38 -13.16 -11.23
N ASN A 31 -6.14 -13.06 -11.72
CA ASN A 31 -5.79 -12.15 -12.81
C ASN A 31 -6.33 -12.70 -14.13
N PRO A 32 -7.21 -11.97 -14.86
CA PRO A 32 -7.71 -12.43 -16.16
C PRO A 32 -6.67 -12.41 -17.29
N HIS A 33 -5.52 -11.75 -17.06
CA HIS A 33 -4.43 -11.61 -18.05
C HIS A 33 -3.06 -11.99 -17.45
N PRO A 34 -2.85 -13.22 -16.96
CA PRO A 34 -1.65 -13.56 -16.19
C PRO A 34 -0.34 -13.58 -17.01
N GLY A 35 -0.43 -13.61 -18.35
CA GLY A 35 0.73 -13.58 -19.25
C GLY A 35 1.14 -12.19 -19.71
N GLU A 36 0.34 -11.17 -19.44
CA GLU A 36 0.58 -9.83 -19.94
C GLU A 36 1.54 -9.02 -19.05
N ASN A 37 2.32 -8.14 -19.68
CA ASN A 37 3.15 -7.17 -18.97
C ASN A 37 2.39 -5.86 -18.83
N TYR A 38 1.75 -5.66 -17.68
CA TYR A 38 1.09 -4.41 -17.34
C TYR A 38 1.31 -4.05 -15.87
N ILE A 39 1.24 -2.77 -15.56
CA ILE A 39 1.34 -2.26 -14.19
C ILE A 39 -0.05 -1.86 -13.71
N ALA A 40 -0.44 -2.39 -12.57
CA ALA A 40 -1.57 -1.87 -11.80
C ALA A 40 -1.06 -0.89 -10.75
N ARG A 41 -1.67 0.32 -10.69
CA ARG A 41 -1.34 1.36 -9.72
C ARG A 41 -2.50 1.65 -8.81
N PHE A 42 -2.21 1.69 -7.51
CA PHE A 42 -3.08 2.29 -6.51
C PHE A 42 -2.44 3.54 -5.93
N THR A 43 -3.26 4.57 -5.76
CA THR A 43 -2.85 5.82 -5.13
C THR A 43 -3.78 6.08 -3.95
N ALA A 44 -3.22 6.19 -2.76
CA ALA A 44 -3.94 6.48 -1.53
C ALA A 44 -3.47 7.84 -0.97
N PRO A 45 -4.11 8.96 -1.36
CA PRO A 45 -3.64 10.31 -1.01
C PRO A 45 -3.97 10.71 0.43
N GLU A 46 -4.81 9.96 1.11
CA GLU A 46 -5.31 10.27 2.46
C GLU A 46 -4.93 9.18 3.47
N PHE A 47 -3.78 8.53 3.26
CA PHE A 47 -3.31 7.53 4.21
C PHE A 47 -2.98 8.18 5.55
N THR A 48 -3.41 7.53 6.63
CA THR A 48 -3.23 8.04 7.99
C THR A 48 -2.77 6.92 8.92
N ALA A 49 -1.79 7.23 9.76
CA ALA A 49 -1.34 6.40 10.88
C ALA A 49 -1.14 7.28 12.11
N LEU A 50 -0.70 6.72 13.24
CA LEU A 50 -0.33 7.48 14.42
C LEU A 50 1.18 7.37 14.68
N CYS A 51 1.75 8.46 15.17
CA CYS A 51 3.10 8.41 15.74
C CYS A 51 3.09 7.48 16.98
N PRO A 52 3.95 6.46 17.04
CA PRO A 52 3.94 5.50 18.14
C PRO A 52 4.39 6.12 19.48
N ILE A 53 5.02 7.30 19.44
CA ILE A 53 5.54 7.99 20.64
C ILE A 53 4.56 9.03 21.14
N THR A 54 4.00 9.86 20.24
CA THR A 54 3.19 11.02 20.63
C THR A 54 1.68 10.80 20.45
N GLY A 55 1.28 9.76 19.72
CA GLY A 55 -0.12 9.51 19.34
C GLY A 55 -0.70 10.55 18.35
N GLN A 56 0.13 11.45 17.83
CA GLN A 56 -0.32 12.42 16.82
C GLN A 56 -0.54 11.73 15.47
N PRO A 57 -1.53 12.19 14.69
CA PRO A 57 -1.76 11.64 13.36
C PRO A 57 -0.64 12.01 12.40
N ASP A 58 -0.21 11.02 11.62
CA ASP A 58 0.70 11.14 10.50
C ASP A 58 -0.06 10.89 9.21
N PHE A 59 0.24 11.67 8.17
CA PHE A 59 -0.43 11.60 6.87
C PHE A 59 0.57 11.30 5.76
N ALA A 60 0.15 10.53 4.78
CA ALA A 60 0.95 10.24 3.61
C ALA A 60 0.13 10.10 2.33
N LEU A 61 0.77 10.36 1.21
CA LEU A 61 0.38 9.85 -0.09
C LEU A 61 1.12 8.53 -0.31
N LEU A 62 0.38 7.43 -0.46
CA LEU A 62 0.97 6.16 -0.86
C LEU A 62 0.75 5.93 -2.36
N VAL A 63 1.80 5.52 -3.06
CA VAL A 63 1.73 5.08 -4.46
C VAL A 63 2.27 3.66 -4.53
N ILE A 64 1.42 2.73 -4.94
CA ILE A 64 1.71 1.30 -5.03
C ILE A 64 1.59 0.88 -6.49
N ASP A 65 2.69 0.38 -7.05
CA ASP A 65 2.73 -0.18 -8.39
C ASP A 65 3.06 -1.67 -8.31
N TYR A 66 2.36 -2.50 -9.06
CA TYR A 66 2.76 -3.90 -9.17
C TYR A 66 2.53 -4.47 -10.56
N LEU A 67 3.40 -5.38 -10.97
CA LEU A 67 3.28 -6.24 -12.13
C LEU A 67 2.61 -7.53 -11.69
N PRO A 68 1.32 -7.75 -12.00
CA PRO A 68 0.63 -8.93 -11.52
C PRO A 68 1.22 -10.23 -12.04
N GLY A 69 1.17 -11.26 -11.20
CA GLY A 69 1.27 -12.66 -11.60
C GLY A 69 -0.13 -13.25 -11.78
N SER A 70 -0.44 -14.27 -10.99
CA SER A 70 -1.74 -14.96 -11.02
C SER A 70 -2.87 -14.19 -10.30
N TRP A 71 -2.53 -13.17 -9.50
CA TRP A 71 -3.47 -12.51 -8.60
C TRP A 71 -3.53 -11.00 -8.76
N LEU A 72 -4.75 -10.45 -8.59
CA LEU A 72 -5.01 -9.03 -8.39
C LEU A 72 -5.54 -8.80 -6.97
N VAL A 73 -5.18 -7.65 -6.37
CA VAL A 73 -5.78 -7.26 -5.09
C VAL A 73 -7.22 -6.78 -5.31
N GLU A 74 -8.14 -7.22 -4.43
CA GLU A 74 -9.50 -6.70 -4.43
C GLU A 74 -9.49 -5.30 -3.78
N SER A 75 -9.96 -4.31 -4.51
CA SER A 75 -9.79 -2.87 -4.18
C SER A 75 -10.50 -2.44 -2.89
N LYS A 76 -11.66 -3.03 -2.57
CA LYS A 76 -12.39 -2.74 -1.32
C LYS A 76 -11.63 -3.27 -0.12
N SER A 77 -11.07 -4.48 -0.20
CA SER A 77 -10.27 -5.06 0.87
C SER A 77 -8.98 -4.25 1.11
N LEU A 78 -8.32 -3.80 0.03
CA LEU A 78 -7.16 -2.91 0.14
C LEU A 78 -7.53 -1.61 0.85
N LYS A 79 -8.65 -0.99 0.50
CA LYS A 79 -9.14 0.23 1.17
C LYS A 79 -9.32 -0.01 2.67
N PHE A 80 -9.98 -1.10 3.07
CA PHE A 80 -10.19 -1.41 4.49
C PHE A 80 -8.88 -1.76 5.20
N TYR A 81 -7.98 -2.48 4.54
CA TYR A 81 -6.65 -2.75 5.06
C TYR A 81 -5.87 -1.46 5.35
N LEU A 82 -5.81 -0.53 4.40
CA LEU A 82 -5.16 0.77 4.61
C LEU A 82 -5.84 1.59 5.71
N THR A 83 -7.17 1.53 5.81
CA THR A 83 -7.92 2.20 6.88
C THR A 83 -7.60 1.67 8.28
N SER A 84 -7.20 0.39 8.40
CA SER A 84 -6.85 -0.22 9.68
C SER A 84 -5.62 0.38 10.36
N PHE A 85 -4.80 1.12 9.60
CA PHE A 85 -3.65 1.87 10.15
C PHE A 85 -4.05 3.17 10.85
N ARG A 86 -5.25 3.69 10.62
CA ARG A 86 -5.67 5.03 11.11
C ARG A 86 -5.43 5.25 12.60
N ASN A 87 -5.63 4.24 13.43
CA ASN A 87 -5.43 4.29 14.88
C ASN A 87 -4.26 3.40 15.33
N HIS A 88 -3.38 3.00 14.40
CA HIS A 88 -2.24 2.14 14.65
C HIS A 88 -0.96 2.98 14.73
N GLY A 89 -0.26 2.87 15.87
CA GLY A 89 1.01 3.57 16.08
C GLY A 89 2.16 2.82 15.43
N ALA A 90 2.81 3.43 14.44
CA ALA A 90 3.99 2.89 13.79
C ALA A 90 4.83 4.00 13.16
N PHE A 91 6.13 3.78 13.02
CA PHE A 91 7.00 4.71 12.29
C PHE A 91 6.67 4.71 10.80
N HIS A 92 6.98 5.78 10.11
CA HIS A 92 6.70 5.97 8.69
C HIS A 92 7.29 4.85 7.83
N GLU A 93 8.53 4.48 8.13
CA GLU A 93 9.27 3.42 7.47
C GLU A 93 8.59 2.06 7.69
N ASP A 94 8.19 1.76 8.94
CA ASP A 94 7.53 0.51 9.28
C ASP A 94 6.17 0.38 8.59
N CYS A 95 5.34 1.43 8.62
CA CYS A 95 4.07 1.47 7.89
C CYS A 95 4.26 1.16 6.40
N THR A 96 5.18 1.89 5.75
CA THR A 96 5.40 1.77 4.29
C THR A 96 5.90 0.37 3.93
N LEU A 97 6.92 -0.13 4.65
CA LEU A 97 7.48 -1.44 4.39
C LEU A 97 6.48 -2.57 4.67
N ARG A 98 5.72 -2.45 5.74
CA ARG A 98 4.70 -3.43 6.10
C ARG A 98 3.63 -3.55 5.02
N ILE A 99 3.10 -2.42 4.54
CA ILE A 99 2.10 -2.41 3.46
C ILE A 99 2.65 -3.08 2.21
N GLY A 100 3.88 -2.73 1.81
CA GLY A 100 4.54 -3.35 0.66
C GLY A 100 4.71 -4.85 0.80
N LYS A 101 5.19 -5.32 1.96
CA LYS A 101 5.41 -6.74 2.25
C LYS A 101 4.12 -7.54 2.36
N ASP A 102 3.08 -7.00 3.01
CA ASP A 102 1.78 -7.65 3.14
C ASP A 102 1.11 -7.80 1.77
N LEU A 103 1.23 -6.78 0.88
CA LEU A 103 0.75 -6.87 -0.49
C LEU A 103 1.57 -7.87 -1.33
N ALA A 104 2.89 -7.89 -1.18
CA ALA A 104 3.73 -8.87 -1.87
C ALA A 104 3.39 -10.30 -1.47
N LEU A 105 3.13 -10.55 -0.18
CA LEU A 105 2.68 -11.84 0.33
C LEU A 105 1.29 -12.22 -0.21
N CYS A 106 0.36 -11.25 -0.26
CA CYS A 106 -1.00 -11.49 -0.74
C CYS A 106 -1.05 -11.83 -2.22
N LEU A 107 -0.31 -11.08 -3.03
CA LEU A 107 -0.44 -11.10 -4.50
C LEU A 107 0.55 -12.02 -5.19
N GLU A 108 1.67 -12.35 -4.53
CA GLU A 108 2.77 -13.08 -5.17
C GLU A 108 3.10 -12.45 -6.54
N PRO A 109 3.32 -11.11 -6.61
CA PRO A 109 3.44 -10.41 -7.87
C PRO A 109 4.78 -10.71 -8.52
N ARG A 110 4.88 -10.55 -9.83
CA ARG A 110 6.17 -10.64 -10.54
C ARG A 110 7.12 -9.50 -10.13
N TRP A 111 6.56 -8.37 -9.72
CA TRP A 111 7.25 -7.24 -9.14
C TRP A 111 6.26 -6.31 -8.45
N LEU A 112 6.71 -5.66 -7.37
CA LEU A 112 5.94 -4.64 -6.65
C LEU A 112 6.89 -3.58 -6.12
N ARG A 113 6.46 -2.30 -6.19
CA ARG A 113 7.07 -1.22 -5.43
C ARG A 113 6.01 -0.40 -4.70
N ILE A 114 6.42 0.23 -3.61
CA ILE A 114 5.63 1.22 -2.88
C ILE A 114 6.49 2.45 -2.62
N GLY A 115 5.90 3.64 -2.80
CA GLY A 115 6.41 4.91 -2.30
C GLY A 115 5.45 5.46 -1.25
N GLY A 116 5.96 5.74 -0.06
CA GLY A 116 5.26 6.43 1.00
C GLY A 116 5.81 7.84 1.12
N TYR A 117 5.02 8.83 0.71
CA TYR A 117 5.38 10.26 0.73
C TYR A 117 4.71 10.90 1.94
N TRP A 118 5.44 10.94 3.06
CA TRP A 118 4.91 11.40 4.34
C TRP A 118 4.96 12.91 4.45
N PHE A 119 3.88 13.47 4.96
CA PHE A 119 3.77 14.91 5.13
C PHE A 119 4.76 15.43 6.16
N PRO A 120 5.27 16.66 5.98
CA PRO A 120 6.29 17.21 6.86
C PRO A 120 5.83 17.31 8.31
N ARG A 121 6.71 16.90 9.23
CA ARG A 121 6.64 17.23 10.65
C ARG A 121 7.86 18.07 10.99
N GLY A 122 7.65 19.22 11.68
CA GLY A 122 8.75 20.16 11.91
C GLY A 122 9.39 20.70 10.63
N GLY A 123 8.64 20.73 9.52
CA GLY A 123 9.12 21.16 8.21
C GLY A 123 9.92 20.13 7.42
N MET A 124 10.13 18.92 7.95
CA MET A 124 10.91 17.85 7.33
C MET A 124 10.00 16.69 6.90
N PRO A 125 9.83 16.43 5.59
CA PRO A 125 9.15 15.24 5.08
C PRO A 125 10.07 14.03 5.15
N ILE A 126 9.47 12.84 5.13
CA ILE A 126 10.18 11.57 4.98
C ILE A 126 9.53 10.83 3.82
N ASP A 127 10.32 10.50 2.80
CA ASP A 127 9.87 9.65 1.70
C ASP A 127 10.51 8.27 1.89
N VAL A 128 9.68 7.22 1.84
CA VAL A 128 10.11 5.84 2.06
C VAL A 128 9.79 5.01 0.83
N PHE A 129 10.79 4.30 0.30
CA PHE A 129 10.65 3.48 -0.90
C PHE A 129 11.04 2.04 -0.63
N TRP A 130 10.26 1.11 -1.18
CA TRP A 130 10.56 -0.31 -1.11
C TRP A 130 10.07 -1.02 -2.38
N ALA A 131 10.78 -2.07 -2.80
CA ALA A 131 10.39 -2.94 -3.90
C ALA A 131 10.77 -4.41 -3.61
N THR A 132 10.12 -5.34 -4.30
CA THR A 132 10.39 -6.78 -4.17
C THR A 132 11.71 -7.23 -4.80
N GLY A 133 12.41 -6.35 -5.50
CA GLY A 133 13.65 -6.62 -6.20
C GLY A 133 13.74 -5.81 -7.49
N GLU A 134 14.54 -6.28 -8.44
CA GLU A 134 14.71 -5.62 -9.73
C GLU A 134 13.46 -5.74 -10.60
N LEU A 135 13.17 -4.68 -11.35
CA LEU A 135 12.08 -4.68 -12.32
C LEU A 135 12.41 -5.64 -13.47
N PRO A 136 11.51 -6.57 -13.84
CA PRO A 136 11.73 -7.46 -14.96
C PRO A 136 11.99 -6.70 -16.27
N ALA A 137 12.97 -7.17 -17.05
CA ALA A 137 13.33 -6.56 -18.32
C ALA A 137 12.12 -6.43 -19.26
N GLY A 138 12.06 -5.32 -20.00
CA GLY A 138 10.94 -5.04 -20.92
C GLY A 138 9.65 -4.57 -20.26
N THR A 139 9.66 -4.32 -18.95
CA THR A 139 8.51 -3.75 -18.24
C THR A 139 8.67 -2.24 -18.13
N TRP A 140 7.65 -1.49 -18.58
CA TRP A 140 7.58 -0.06 -18.35
C TRP A 140 6.78 0.25 -17.09
N VAL A 141 7.30 1.12 -16.24
CA VAL A 141 6.62 1.58 -15.03
C VAL A 141 6.52 3.10 -15.08
N PRO A 142 5.31 3.68 -14.96
CA PRO A 142 5.14 5.12 -14.95
C PRO A 142 5.86 5.74 -13.74
N ASP A 143 6.36 6.98 -13.89
CA ASP A 143 6.83 7.78 -12.76
C ASP A 143 5.74 7.88 -11.70
N GLN A 144 6.11 7.95 -10.43
CA GLN A 144 5.12 8.11 -9.34
C GLN A 144 4.50 9.50 -9.33
N GLY A 145 5.10 10.46 -10.01
CA GLY A 145 4.52 11.79 -10.24
C GLY A 145 4.46 12.68 -8.99
N VAL A 146 5.13 12.29 -7.91
CA VAL A 146 5.16 13.06 -6.67
C VAL A 146 6.38 13.97 -6.67
N PRO A 147 6.19 15.30 -6.76
CA PRO A 147 7.32 16.22 -6.77
C PRO A 147 8.02 16.22 -5.40
N PRO A 148 9.37 16.38 -5.37
CA PRO A 148 10.08 16.55 -4.12
C PRO A 148 9.53 17.73 -3.32
N TYR A 149 9.40 17.56 -2.01
CA TYR A 149 8.99 18.65 -1.14
C TYR A 149 10.09 19.73 -1.11
N ARG A 150 9.71 20.96 -1.38
CA ARG A 150 10.63 22.11 -1.44
C ARG A 150 10.31 23.20 -0.43
N GLY A 151 9.46 22.91 0.56
CA GLY A 151 8.98 23.92 1.50
C GLY A 151 7.78 24.71 0.95
N ARG A 152 7.26 25.62 1.77
CA ARG A 152 6.27 26.60 1.32
C ARG A 152 6.97 27.68 0.49
N ARG A 153 6.34 28.05 -0.61
CA ARG A 153 6.69 29.25 -1.35
C ARG A 153 6.00 30.47 -0.74
#